data_ff95af4bf5b5aa86e8711c266ae3a88d
#
_entry.id   ff95af4bf5b5aa86e8711c266ae3a88d
#
_cell.length_a   1.000
_cell.length_b   1.000
_cell.length_c   1.000
_cell.angle_alpha   90.00
_cell.angle_beta   90.00
_cell.angle_gamma   90.00
#
_symmetry.space_group_name_H-M   'P 1'
#
loop_
_entity.id
_entity.type
_entity.pdbx_description
1 polymer ?
#
loop_
_entity_poly.entity_id
_entity_poly.type
_entity_poly.pdbx_seq_one_letter_code
_entity_poly.pdbx_strand_id
1 'polypeptide(L)'
;MLNDFNSTNANKKSYINPEIQANERCRSKSRIVQNFIIIWLDPDIDEVNVKFPDTIARLRSIVSWIKVFTLPDDSVDYLTDVTDENVFLFVENSFGKQLVPLIHELPQLYSIFVFCNDNDEQQTWTKEWTKANGIFTQAEQICSLLKDNVKQCDHNTIPISIVSVDDLSKPNLNEVEPLFMYSQILKEILLEMASDEHAEKELVQFWREQYYDNASVLKKIVDEFEQDYHRHTPIWWYTRDCFIYSMINRALRTMNTEVIIKMGFFLLAVHQQIQELHRQQSNTRVPLTVYRGQTISNSEFQKLSNSKGGLLSFNSFMSTSVDPEVANVFCSNLEPNTTGILFKIEIDPSFSSIPFALLTNVSYFFDQEK
;
A
#
# COMPACT_ATOMS: atom_id res chain seq x y z
N MET A 1 54.22 37.56 -31.40
CA MET A 1 54.62 36.16 -31.26
C MET A 1 53.49 35.48 -30.53
N LEU A 2 52.79 34.73 -31.30
CA LEU A 2 51.62 33.95 -30.92
C LEU A 2 52.07 32.66 -30.27
N ASN A 3 51.43 32.25 -29.17
CA ASN A 3 51.48 30.85 -28.72
C ASN A 3 50.09 30.38 -28.40
N ASP A 4 49.77 29.31 -29.09
CA ASP A 4 48.55 28.53 -29.08
C ASP A 4 48.30 27.86 -27.71
N PHE A 5 47.05 27.92 -27.24
CA PHE A 5 46.53 26.99 -26.26
C PHE A 5 45.40 26.14 -26.90
N ASN A 6 45.80 24.97 -27.33
CA ASN A 6 44.87 23.91 -27.71
C ASN A 6 44.19 23.37 -26.43
N SER A 7 42.90 23.60 -26.30
CA SER A 7 42.06 22.91 -25.32
C SER A 7 41.42 21.69 -25.95
N THR A 8 41.91 20.54 -25.63
CA THR A 8 41.29 19.26 -25.95
C THR A 8 40.08 19.01 -25.06
N ASN A 9 38.90 19.25 -25.61
CA ASN A 9 37.64 18.80 -25.05
C ASN A 9 37.53 17.28 -25.21
N ALA A 10 37.84 16.50 -24.17
CA ALA A 10 37.57 15.08 -24.14
C ALA A 10 36.07 14.85 -23.78
N ASN A 11 35.29 14.56 -24.80
CA ASN A 11 33.95 14.00 -24.68
C ASN A 11 34.02 12.69 -23.87
N LYS A 12 33.74 12.74 -22.58
CA LYS A 12 33.38 11.56 -21.78
C LYS A 12 31.94 11.17 -22.14
N LYS A 13 31.75 10.38 -23.18
CA LYS A 13 30.54 9.55 -23.33
C LYS A 13 30.56 8.56 -22.16
N SER A 14 29.67 8.74 -21.21
CA SER A 14 29.36 7.72 -20.21
C SER A 14 28.78 6.52 -20.94
N TYR A 15 29.55 5.46 -21.05
CA TYR A 15 29.05 4.15 -21.48
C TYR A 15 28.17 3.62 -20.36
N ILE A 16 26.87 3.84 -20.45
CA ILE A 16 25.88 3.17 -19.58
C ILE A 16 25.90 1.70 -20.02
N ASN A 17 26.29 0.83 -19.10
CA ASN A 17 26.38 -0.62 -19.32
C ASN A 17 25.00 -1.15 -19.74
N PRO A 18 24.88 -1.90 -20.87
CA PRO A 18 23.61 -2.46 -21.33
C PRO A 18 22.93 -3.37 -20.31
N GLU A 19 23.70 -3.99 -19.40
CA GLU A 19 23.18 -4.80 -18.28
C GLU A 19 22.46 -3.94 -17.23
N ILE A 20 22.87 -2.68 -17.03
CA ILE A 20 22.20 -1.74 -16.13
C ILE A 20 20.84 -1.32 -16.73
N GLN A 21 20.75 -1.06 -18.03
CA GLN A 21 19.47 -0.75 -18.69
C GLN A 21 18.52 -1.94 -18.76
N ALA A 22 19.02 -3.16 -18.94
CA ALA A 22 18.20 -4.38 -18.88
C ALA A 22 17.65 -4.62 -17.47
N ASN A 23 18.46 -4.36 -16.44
CA ASN A 23 18.09 -4.46 -15.05
C ASN A 23 17.07 -3.38 -14.64
N GLU A 24 17.16 -2.16 -15.18
CA GLU A 24 16.19 -1.09 -14.92
C GLU A 24 14.83 -1.37 -15.59
N ARG A 25 14.80 -1.96 -16.80
CA ARG A 25 13.55 -2.39 -17.45
C ARG A 25 12.89 -3.59 -16.77
N CYS A 26 13.68 -4.48 -16.16
CA CYS A 26 13.16 -5.57 -15.33
C CYS A 26 12.66 -5.03 -13.98
N ARG A 27 13.31 -4.00 -13.42
CA ARG A 27 12.94 -3.34 -12.15
C ARG A 27 11.60 -2.60 -12.22
N SER A 28 11.18 -2.10 -13.40
CA SER A 28 9.86 -1.46 -13.55
C SER A 28 8.69 -2.45 -13.39
N LYS A 29 8.90 -3.74 -13.67
CA LYS A 29 7.88 -4.79 -13.45
C LYS A 29 7.75 -5.21 -11.99
N SER A 30 8.78 -5.02 -11.17
CA SER A 30 8.85 -5.48 -9.79
C SER A 30 8.11 -4.58 -8.78
N ARG A 31 7.65 -3.39 -9.19
CA ARG A 31 6.96 -2.41 -8.34
C ARG A 31 5.47 -2.72 -8.06
N ILE A 32 4.96 -3.81 -8.57
CA ILE A 32 3.52 -4.14 -8.55
C ILE A 32 3.02 -4.50 -7.14
N VAL A 33 3.91 -4.80 -6.22
CA VAL A 33 3.58 -5.55 -5.01
C VAL A 33 3.25 -4.71 -3.79
N GLN A 34 3.81 -3.51 -3.63
CA GLN A 34 3.55 -2.63 -2.48
C GLN A 34 3.26 -1.20 -2.92
N ASN A 35 2.44 -0.51 -2.11
CA ASN A 35 2.04 0.89 -2.34
C ASN A 35 3.09 1.90 -1.89
N PHE A 36 4.24 1.45 -1.37
CA PHE A 36 5.21 2.31 -0.72
C PHE A 36 6.64 1.88 -0.96
N ILE A 37 7.51 2.87 -0.94
CA ILE A 37 8.97 2.76 -1.12
C ILE A 37 9.63 3.47 0.05
N ILE A 38 10.73 2.93 0.56
CA ILE A 38 11.66 3.66 1.41
C ILE A 38 12.74 4.29 0.54
N ILE A 39 12.92 5.59 0.66
CA ILE A 39 14.12 6.31 0.23
C ILE A 39 14.95 6.57 1.48
N TRP A 40 16.19 6.05 1.50
CA TRP A 40 17.13 6.29 2.58
C TRP A 40 18.28 7.17 2.09
N LEU A 41 18.36 8.37 2.61
CA LEU A 41 19.40 9.36 2.31
C LEU A 41 20.35 9.52 3.50
N ASP A 42 21.56 9.05 3.34
CA ASP A 42 22.63 9.12 4.34
C ASP A 42 23.99 9.25 3.64
N PRO A 43 24.81 10.30 3.94
CA PRO A 43 26.09 10.49 3.28
C PRO A 43 27.11 9.37 3.57
N ASP A 44 26.98 8.72 4.71
CA ASP A 44 27.91 7.71 5.21
C ASP A 44 27.46 6.27 4.93
N ILE A 45 26.36 6.07 4.21
CA ILE A 45 25.85 4.76 3.92
C ILE A 45 26.57 4.17 2.71
N ASP A 46 27.16 2.99 2.90
CA ASP A 46 27.73 2.19 1.83
C ASP A 46 26.95 0.87 1.74
N GLU A 47 26.47 0.53 0.55
CA GLU A 47 25.71 -0.72 0.32
C GLU A 47 26.51 -1.97 0.73
N VAL A 48 27.86 -1.87 0.77
CA VAL A 48 28.77 -2.96 1.13
C VAL A 48 29.12 -2.97 2.61
N ASN A 49 29.21 -1.79 3.25
CA ASN A 49 29.60 -1.61 4.66
C ASN A 49 28.52 -0.86 5.44
N VAL A 50 27.33 -1.40 5.49
CA VAL A 50 26.20 -0.76 6.19
C VAL A 50 26.53 -0.64 7.68
N LYS A 51 26.59 0.58 8.19
CA LYS A 51 26.71 0.85 9.64
C LYS A 51 25.56 0.23 10.44
N PHE A 52 24.43 -0.10 9.75
CA PHE A 52 23.19 -0.61 10.33
C PHE A 52 22.61 -1.81 9.54
N PRO A 53 23.35 -2.92 9.35
CA PRO A 53 22.85 -4.06 8.57
C PRO A 53 21.56 -4.65 9.14
N ASP A 54 21.44 -4.68 10.47
CA ASP A 54 20.25 -5.18 11.15
C ASP A 54 19.04 -4.25 10.92
N THR A 55 19.24 -2.94 10.81
CA THR A 55 18.18 -1.97 10.56
C THR A 55 17.61 -2.12 9.15
N ILE A 56 18.47 -2.21 8.13
CA ILE A 56 17.99 -2.42 6.75
C ILE A 56 17.28 -3.78 6.62
N ALA A 57 17.78 -4.82 7.26
CA ALA A 57 17.11 -6.12 7.27
C ALA A 57 15.74 -6.06 7.93
N ARG A 58 15.60 -5.33 9.04
CA ARG A 58 14.30 -5.09 9.71
C ARG A 58 13.37 -4.24 8.86
N LEU A 59 13.86 -3.16 8.25
CA LEU A 59 13.05 -2.33 7.35
C LEU A 59 12.59 -3.13 6.12
N ARG A 60 13.44 -3.97 5.55
CA ARG A 60 13.09 -4.89 4.46
C ARG A 60 12.03 -5.93 4.86
N SER A 61 11.87 -6.21 6.15
CA SER A 61 10.78 -7.06 6.63
C SER A 61 9.41 -6.36 6.63
N ILE A 62 9.41 -5.04 6.58
CA ILE A 62 8.21 -4.20 6.60
C ILE A 62 7.90 -3.69 5.18
N VAL A 63 8.92 -3.19 4.49
CA VAL A 63 8.84 -2.60 3.15
C VAL A 63 9.78 -3.29 2.20
N SER A 64 9.27 -3.81 1.09
CA SER A 64 10.04 -4.59 0.12
C SER A 64 11.05 -3.75 -0.67
N TRP A 65 10.77 -2.47 -0.87
CA TRP A 65 11.62 -1.57 -1.65
C TRP A 65 12.31 -0.53 -0.78
N ILE A 66 13.62 -0.62 -0.73
CA ILE A 66 14.49 0.39 -0.11
C ILE A 66 15.49 0.85 -1.16
N LYS A 67 15.49 2.15 -1.46
CA LYS A 67 16.48 2.82 -2.27
C LYS A 67 17.38 3.64 -1.38
N VAL A 68 18.68 3.47 -1.55
CA VAL A 68 19.70 4.14 -0.77
C VAL A 68 20.38 5.20 -1.63
N PHE A 69 20.53 6.40 -1.07
CA PHE A 69 21.21 7.52 -1.72
C PHE A 69 22.22 8.16 -0.78
N THR A 70 23.35 8.59 -1.33
CA THR A 70 24.37 9.35 -0.61
C THR A 70 24.33 10.83 -0.94
N LEU A 71 23.66 11.21 -2.05
CA LEU A 71 23.52 12.57 -2.52
C LEU A 71 22.05 13.01 -2.48
N PRO A 72 21.75 14.21 -1.94
CA PRO A 72 20.40 14.74 -1.91
C PRO A 72 19.75 14.89 -3.28
N ASP A 73 20.47 15.39 -4.29
CA ASP A 73 19.94 15.64 -5.63
C ASP A 73 19.44 14.35 -6.28
N ASP A 74 20.23 13.26 -6.20
CA ASP A 74 19.84 11.95 -6.75
C ASP A 74 18.58 11.40 -6.05
N SER A 75 18.45 11.65 -4.75
CA SER A 75 17.27 11.23 -3.97
C SER A 75 16.01 12.01 -4.35
N VAL A 76 16.15 13.31 -4.63
CA VAL A 76 15.04 14.18 -5.06
C VAL A 76 14.61 13.82 -6.48
N ASP A 77 15.54 13.63 -7.40
CA ASP A 77 15.24 13.20 -8.76
C ASP A 77 14.45 11.90 -8.75
N TYR A 78 14.92 10.92 -7.98
CA TYR A 78 14.20 9.65 -7.82
C TYR A 78 12.81 9.83 -7.18
N LEU A 79 12.70 10.66 -6.13
CA LEU A 79 11.44 10.95 -5.45
C LEU A 79 10.42 11.58 -6.40
N THR A 80 10.85 12.50 -7.27
CA THR A 80 9.97 13.18 -8.24
C THR A 80 9.51 12.27 -9.37
N ASP A 81 10.29 11.24 -9.69
CA ASP A 81 9.94 10.24 -10.71
C ASP A 81 8.92 9.19 -10.21
N VAL A 82 8.70 9.10 -8.89
CA VAL A 82 7.70 8.20 -8.31
C VAL A 82 6.30 8.75 -8.56
N THR A 83 5.43 7.97 -9.22
CA THR A 83 4.08 8.40 -9.61
C THR A 83 2.97 7.68 -8.89
N ASP A 84 3.14 6.39 -8.58
CA ASP A 84 2.04 5.52 -8.13
C ASP A 84 2.22 5.00 -6.70
N GLU A 85 3.41 5.17 -6.12
CA GLU A 85 3.72 4.69 -4.78
C GLU A 85 3.83 5.85 -3.78
N ASN A 86 3.54 5.56 -2.52
CA ASN A 86 3.84 6.45 -1.41
C ASN A 86 5.29 6.27 -0.96
N VAL A 87 5.98 7.37 -0.68
CA VAL A 87 7.38 7.36 -0.27
C VAL A 87 7.51 7.64 1.22
N PHE A 88 8.21 6.75 1.91
CA PHE A 88 8.74 6.98 3.25
C PHE A 88 10.20 7.42 3.12
N LEU A 89 10.47 8.68 3.48
CA LEU A 89 11.83 9.23 3.43
C LEU A 89 12.52 9.04 4.78
N PHE A 90 13.64 8.34 4.75
CA PHE A 90 14.58 8.22 5.85
C PHE A 90 15.77 9.12 5.53
N VAL A 91 16.02 10.12 6.36
CA VAL A 91 17.03 11.13 6.07
C VAL A 91 17.88 11.43 7.29
N GLU A 92 19.18 11.51 7.08
CA GLU A 92 20.10 12.01 8.11
C GLU A 92 19.79 13.48 8.44
N ASN A 93 19.93 13.85 9.72
CA ASN A 93 19.48 15.12 10.26
C ASN A 93 20.06 16.36 9.55
N SER A 94 21.33 16.32 9.12
CA SER A 94 21.94 17.46 8.42
C SER A 94 21.33 17.70 7.05
N PHE A 95 21.07 16.63 6.31
CA PHE A 95 20.36 16.67 5.03
C PHE A 95 18.88 17.00 5.22
N GLY A 96 18.26 16.45 6.28
CA GLY A 96 16.85 16.68 6.57
C GLY A 96 16.51 18.16 6.72
N LYS A 97 17.32 18.92 7.46
CA LYS A 97 17.13 20.37 7.65
C LYS A 97 17.11 21.18 6.35
N GLN A 98 17.88 20.74 5.37
CA GLN A 98 18.00 21.45 4.08
C GLN A 98 16.95 20.98 3.10
N LEU A 99 16.65 19.68 3.09
CA LEU A 99 15.84 19.03 2.07
C LEU A 99 14.35 19.10 2.38
N VAL A 100 13.94 18.83 3.63
CA VAL A 100 12.53 18.76 4.01
C VAL A 100 11.73 20.00 3.64
N PRO A 101 12.24 21.24 3.85
CA PRO A 101 11.55 22.46 3.42
C PRO A 101 11.21 22.52 1.93
N LEU A 102 12.00 21.83 1.09
CA LEU A 102 11.86 21.85 -0.37
C LEU A 102 10.89 20.78 -0.89
N ILE A 103 10.79 19.65 -0.19
CA ILE A 103 10.09 18.46 -0.71
C ILE A 103 8.82 18.08 0.07
N HIS A 104 8.57 18.65 1.24
CA HIS A 104 7.47 18.22 2.12
C HIS A 104 6.09 18.32 1.47
N GLU A 105 5.89 19.21 0.49
CA GLU A 105 4.64 19.40 -0.25
C GLU A 105 4.41 18.32 -1.34
N LEU A 106 5.44 17.53 -1.69
CA LEU A 106 5.31 16.53 -2.76
C LEU A 106 4.23 15.50 -2.41
N PRO A 107 3.26 15.24 -3.31
CA PRO A 107 2.12 14.38 -3.01
C PRO A 107 2.51 12.90 -2.78
N GLN A 108 3.56 12.42 -3.47
CA GLN A 108 4.07 11.07 -3.31
C GLN A 108 4.84 10.86 -2.00
N LEU A 109 5.32 11.93 -1.36
CA LEU A 109 5.99 11.85 -0.06
C LEU A 109 4.95 11.70 1.06
N TYR A 110 4.85 10.48 1.62
CA TYR A 110 3.88 10.16 2.65
C TYR A 110 4.37 10.56 4.04
N SER A 111 5.60 10.22 4.38
CA SER A 111 6.12 10.42 5.74
C SER A 111 7.63 10.54 5.75
N ILE A 112 8.18 11.32 6.71
CA ILE A 112 9.60 11.60 6.85
C ILE A 112 10.07 11.13 8.22
N PHE A 113 11.13 10.32 8.24
CA PHE A 113 11.83 9.86 9.43
C PHE A 113 13.24 10.43 9.44
N VAL A 114 13.51 11.31 10.40
CA VAL A 114 14.84 11.91 10.54
C VAL A 114 15.65 11.09 11.55
N PHE A 115 16.86 10.70 11.20
CA PHE A 115 17.73 10.02 12.15
C PHE A 115 18.98 10.84 12.44
N CYS A 116 19.48 10.69 13.66
CA CYS A 116 20.64 11.38 14.16
C CYS A 116 21.55 10.41 14.90
N ASN A 117 22.87 10.54 14.69
CA ASN A 117 23.86 9.71 15.37
C ASN A 117 24.22 10.23 16.78
N ASP A 118 23.94 11.50 17.07
CA ASP A 118 24.25 12.15 18.35
C ASP A 118 22.97 12.46 19.14
N ASN A 119 23.07 12.41 20.48
CA ASN A 119 22.01 12.70 21.45
C ASN A 119 21.50 14.15 21.43
N ASP A 120 21.56 14.85 20.33
CA ASP A 120 20.99 16.19 20.17
C ASP A 120 19.46 16.11 20.04
N GLU A 121 18.82 15.44 21.02
CA GLU A 121 17.35 15.27 21.13
C GLU A 121 16.57 16.59 21.22
N GLN A 122 17.25 17.74 21.34
CA GLN A 122 16.63 19.07 21.49
C GLN A 122 16.27 19.73 20.15
N GLN A 123 16.44 19.05 19.03
CA GLN A 123 16.13 19.62 17.74
C GLN A 123 14.64 19.57 17.44
N THR A 124 13.97 20.71 17.55
CA THR A 124 12.51 20.81 17.40
C THR A 124 12.06 21.17 15.99
N TRP A 125 12.99 21.31 15.02
CA TRP A 125 12.67 21.77 13.67
C TRP A 125 11.69 20.84 12.91
N THR A 126 11.70 19.54 13.21
CA THR A 126 10.77 18.59 12.60
C THR A 126 9.31 18.86 12.96
N LYS A 127 9.04 19.53 14.07
CA LYS A 127 7.67 19.88 14.51
C LYS A 127 6.98 20.91 13.61
N GLU A 128 7.75 21.62 12.78
CA GLU A 128 7.21 22.58 11.81
C GLU A 128 6.64 21.88 10.56
N TRP A 129 6.97 20.59 10.36
CA TRP A 129 6.63 19.84 9.16
C TRP A 129 5.69 18.69 9.49
N THR A 130 4.48 18.75 8.98
CA THR A 130 3.40 17.79 9.30
C THR A 130 3.70 16.36 8.89
N LYS A 131 4.51 16.14 7.83
CA LYS A 131 4.92 14.80 7.39
C LYS A 131 6.13 14.25 8.16
N ALA A 132 6.77 15.04 9.02
CA ALA A 132 7.93 14.61 9.79
C ALA A 132 7.51 13.96 11.10
N ASN A 133 7.83 12.67 11.28
CA ASN A 133 7.50 11.90 12.48
C ASN A 133 8.43 12.15 13.67
N GLY A 134 9.43 13.00 13.52
CA GLY A 134 10.38 13.32 14.55
C GLY A 134 11.82 12.91 14.23
N ILE A 135 12.68 13.04 15.23
CA ILE A 135 14.09 12.70 15.16
C ILE A 135 14.33 11.46 16.00
N PHE A 136 15.01 10.48 15.45
CA PHE A 136 15.22 9.17 16.05
C PHE A 136 16.71 8.86 16.15
N THR A 137 17.09 8.22 17.25
CA THR A 137 18.45 7.71 17.49
C THR A 137 18.51 6.19 17.48
N GLN A 138 17.33 5.51 17.51
CA GLN A 138 17.22 4.06 17.59
C GLN A 138 16.36 3.49 16.45
N ALA A 139 16.86 2.47 15.79
CA ALA A 139 16.20 1.81 14.69
C ALA A 139 14.86 1.14 15.07
N GLU A 140 14.77 0.65 16.31
CA GLU A 140 13.57 -0.02 16.82
C GLU A 140 12.34 0.90 16.83
N GLN A 141 12.54 2.16 17.24
CA GLN A 141 11.48 3.17 17.27
C GLN A 141 10.97 3.47 15.85
N ILE A 142 11.91 3.63 14.91
CA ILE A 142 11.59 3.88 13.51
C ILE A 142 10.81 2.69 12.92
N CYS A 143 11.26 1.46 13.16
CA CYS A 143 10.59 0.26 12.63
C CYS A 143 9.16 0.10 13.19
N SER A 144 8.93 0.43 14.46
CA SER A 144 7.58 0.38 15.04
C SER A 144 6.66 1.39 14.38
N LEU A 145 7.08 2.66 14.31
CA LEU A 145 6.30 3.73 13.67
C LEU A 145 6.09 3.48 12.17
N LEU A 146 7.09 2.95 11.48
CA LEU A 146 6.94 2.59 10.07
C LEU A 146 5.85 1.52 9.87
N LYS A 147 5.79 0.50 10.73
CA LYS A 147 4.73 -0.52 10.66
C LYS A 147 3.35 0.10 10.81
N ASP A 148 3.18 1.00 11.74
CA ASP A 148 1.90 1.67 11.98
C ASP A 148 1.53 2.57 10.80
N ASN A 149 2.48 3.33 10.26
CA ASN A 149 2.28 4.16 9.06
C ASN A 149 1.94 3.31 7.83
N VAL A 150 2.61 2.18 7.63
CA VAL A 150 2.33 1.24 6.53
C VAL A 150 0.92 0.68 6.64
N LYS A 151 0.52 0.21 7.83
CA LYS A 151 -0.84 -0.30 8.05
C LYS A 151 -1.90 0.76 7.78
N GLN A 152 -1.66 1.98 8.22
CA GLN A 152 -2.57 3.09 7.97
C GLN A 152 -2.63 3.45 6.49
N CYS A 153 -1.48 3.51 5.81
CA CYS A 153 -1.41 3.76 4.38
C CYS A 153 -2.19 2.70 3.59
N ASP A 154 -1.98 1.42 3.88
CA ASP A 154 -2.72 0.33 3.22
C ASP A 154 -4.22 0.39 3.50
N HIS A 155 -4.61 0.74 4.73
CA HIS A 155 -6.01 0.87 5.11
C HIS A 155 -6.69 2.04 4.39
N ASN A 156 -6.00 3.17 4.23
CA ASN A 156 -6.52 4.36 3.56
C ASN A 156 -6.57 4.24 2.03
N THR A 157 -5.95 3.22 1.46
CA THR A 157 -5.86 3.04 0.00
C THR A 157 -7.02 2.26 -0.61
N ILE A 158 -8.08 1.93 0.13
CA ILE A 158 -9.25 1.25 -0.44
C ILE A 158 -10.01 2.22 -1.35
N PRO A 159 -10.11 1.93 -2.65
CA PRO A 159 -10.76 2.80 -3.59
C PRO A 159 -12.27 2.81 -3.40
N ILE A 160 -12.83 4.00 -3.44
CA ILE A 160 -14.27 4.23 -3.38
C ILE A 160 -14.73 4.72 -4.75
N SER A 161 -15.63 3.98 -5.38
CA SER A 161 -16.34 4.45 -6.57
C SER A 161 -17.68 5.05 -6.17
N ILE A 162 -17.97 6.24 -6.68
CA ILE A 162 -19.13 7.02 -6.31
C ILE A 162 -19.97 7.28 -7.57
N VAL A 163 -21.25 6.90 -7.51
CA VAL A 163 -22.21 7.19 -8.58
C VAL A 163 -23.26 8.14 -8.00
N SER A 164 -23.32 9.36 -8.53
CA SER A 164 -24.27 10.37 -8.04
C SER A 164 -25.71 10.06 -8.47
N VAL A 165 -26.68 10.68 -7.81
CA VAL A 165 -28.11 10.56 -8.19
C VAL A 165 -28.33 11.08 -9.61
N ASP A 166 -27.63 12.13 -10.00
CA ASP A 166 -27.72 12.71 -11.35
C ASP A 166 -27.19 11.72 -12.40
N ASP A 167 -26.14 10.97 -12.09
CA ASP A 167 -25.60 9.94 -12.97
C ASP A 167 -26.56 8.75 -13.11
N LEU A 168 -27.26 8.38 -12.03
CA LEU A 168 -28.29 7.32 -12.06
C LEU A 168 -29.53 7.69 -12.89
N SER A 169 -29.81 8.99 -13.02
CA SER A 169 -30.95 9.49 -13.78
C SER A 169 -30.68 9.62 -15.28
N LYS A 170 -29.42 9.50 -15.71
CA LYS A 170 -29.01 9.60 -17.12
C LYS A 170 -29.40 8.34 -17.88
N PRO A 171 -29.99 8.47 -19.08
CA PRO A 171 -30.39 7.30 -19.88
C PRO A 171 -29.22 6.53 -20.48
N ASN A 172 -27.99 7.02 -20.33
CA ASN A 172 -26.81 6.47 -20.97
C ASN A 172 -25.83 5.92 -19.92
N LEU A 173 -25.75 4.58 -19.80
CA LEU A 173 -24.83 3.90 -18.90
C LEU A 173 -23.33 4.22 -19.19
N ASN A 174 -23.01 4.76 -20.37
CA ASN A 174 -21.65 5.18 -20.71
C ASN A 174 -21.17 6.42 -19.91
N GLU A 175 -22.06 7.05 -19.14
CA GLU A 175 -21.75 8.19 -18.28
C GLU A 175 -21.53 7.79 -16.81
N VAL A 176 -21.79 6.51 -16.47
CA VAL A 176 -21.44 5.97 -15.15
C VAL A 176 -19.92 5.87 -15.04
N GLU A 177 -19.40 6.16 -13.86
CA GLU A 177 -17.94 6.11 -13.62
C GLU A 177 -17.34 4.81 -14.16
N PRO A 178 -16.40 4.87 -15.11
CA PRO A 178 -15.87 3.68 -15.78
C PRO A 178 -15.31 2.65 -14.80
N LEU A 179 -14.69 3.10 -13.72
CA LEU A 179 -14.10 2.25 -12.68
C LEU A 179 -15.18 1.38 -12.00
N PHE A 180 -16.37 1.94 -11.76
CA PHE A 180 -17.49 1.16 -11.20
C PHE A 180 -17.90 0.02 -12.12
N MET A 181 -18.09 0.31 -13.42
CA MET A 181 -18.48 -0.70 -14.40
C MET A 181 -17.42 -1.79 -14.57
N TYR A 182 -16.14 -1.39 -14.68
CA TYR A 182 -15.03 -2.34 -14.81
C TYR A 182 -14.89 -3.23 -13.57
N SER A 183 -15.08 -2.70 -12.38
CA SER A 183 -15.01 -3.49 -11.15
C SER A 183 -16.11 -4.55 -11.08
N GLN A 184 -17.33 -4.24 -11.56
CA GLN A 184 -18.43 -5.22 -11.62
C GLN A 184 -18.14 -6.32 -12.63
N ILE A 185 -17.70 -5.98 -13.83
CA ILE A 185 -17.33 -6.95 -14.89
C ILE A 185 -16.20 -7.87 -14.39
N LEU A 186 -15.17 -7.27 -13.79
CA LEU A 186 -14.05 -8.04 -13.26
C LEU A 186 -14.48 -9.01 -12.16
N LYS A 187 -15.38 -8.60 -11.28
CA LYS A 187 -15.96 -9.46 -10.26
C LYS A 187 -16.67 -10.68 -10.90
N GLU A 188 -17.50 -10.45 -11.91
CA GLU A 188 -18.18 -11.55 -12.61
C GLU A 188 -17.18 -12.52 -13.26
N ILE A 189 -16.14 -11.99 -13.92
CA ILE A 189 -15.06 -12.80 -14.51
C ILE A 189 -14.38 -13.65 -13.43
N LEU A 190 -14.02 -13.05 -12.29
CA LEU A 190 -13.35 -13.76 -11.21
C LEU A 190 -14.24 -14.88 -10.61
N LEU A 191 -15.55 -14.66 -10.52
CA LEU A 191 -16.49 -15.67 -10.03
C LEU A 191 -16.69 -16.84 -11.00
N GLU A 192 -16.43 -16.64 -12.29
CA GLU A 192 -16.49 -17.68 -13.32
C GLU A 192 -15.15 -18.42 -13.52
N MET A 193 -14.04 -17.89 -12.95
CA MET A 193 -12.74 -18.55 -13.06
C MET A 193 -12.76 -19.91 -12.34
N ALA A 194 -12.24 -20.93 -13.03
CA ALA A 194 -12.04 -22.23 -12.41
C ALA A 194 -10.88 -22.15 -11.39
N SER A 195 -11.11 -22.67 -10.20
CA SER A 195 -10.05 -22.88 -9.22
C SER A 195 -9.43 -24.25 -9.50
N ASP A 196 -8.15 -24.29 -9.85
CA ASP A 196 -7.41 -25.52 -10.01
C ASP A 196 -6.05 -25.45 -9.25
N GLU A 197 -5.46 -26.62 -9.01
CA GLU A 197 -4.15 -26.70 -8.33
C GLU A 197 -3.02 -26.05 -9.15
N HIS A 198 -3.23 -25.81 -10.44
CA HIS A 198 -2.25 -25.15 -11.30
C HIS A 198 -2.18 -23.67 -11.01
N ALA A 199 -3.32 -23.02 -10.75
CA ALA A 199 -3.40 -21.60 -10.44
C ALA A 199 -2.65 -21.22 -9.14
N GLU A 200 -2.65 -22.10 -8.12
CA GLU A 200 -1.87 -21.92 -6.90
C GLU A 200 -0.36 -21.90 -7.21
N LYS A 201 0.13 -22.86 -7.99
CA LYS A 201 1.54 -22.95 -8.39
C LYS A 201 1.97 -21.75 -9.24
N GLU A 202 1.11 -21.33 -10.15
CA GLU A 202 1.36 -20.14 -10.97
C GLU A 202 1.45 -18.87 -10.12
N LEU A 203 0.61 -18.75 -9.09
CA LEU A 203 0.68 -17.62 -8.15
C LEU A 203 1.99 -17.61 -7.37
N VAL A 204 2.38 -18.76 -6.82
CA VAL A 204 3.66 -18.90 -6.09
C VAL A 204 4.84 -18.56 -7.00
N GLN A 205 4.83 -19.04 -8.24
CA GLN A 205 5.86 -18.72 -9.22
C GLN A 205 5.88 -17.22 -9.55
N PHE A 206 4.72 -16.61 -9.77
CA PHE A 206 4.58 -15.17 -9.98
C PHE A 206 5.17 -14.37 -8.81
N TRP A 207 4.88 -14.74 -7.57
CA TRP A 207 5.47 -14.08 -6.41
C TRP A 207 6.99 -14.24 -6.36
N ARG A 208 7.53 -15.42 -6.64
CA ARG A 208 8.97 -15.64 -6.69
C ARG A 208 9.68 -14.77 -7.72
N GLU A 209 9.06 -14.59 -8.89
CA GLU A 209 9.59 -13.72 -9.95
C GLU A 209 9.54 -12.24 -9.55
N GLN A 210 8.46 -11.81 -8.89
CA GLN A 210 8.32 -10.43 -8.43
C GLN A 210 9.28 -10.08 -7.29
N TYR A 211 9.64 -11.06 -6.46
CA TYR A 211 10.46 -10.85 -5.25
C TYR A 211 11.90 -11.39 -5.37
N TYR A 212 12.35 -11.69 -6.57
CA TYR A 212 13.67 -12.31 -6.81
C TYR A 212 14.81 -11.56 -6.10
N ASP A 213 14.78 -10.23 -6.09
CA ASP A 213 15.81 -9.38 -5.48
C ASP A 213 15.55 -9.08 -3.98
N ASN A 214 14.44 -9.55 -3.42
CA ASN A 214 14.01 -9.17 -2.08
C ASN A 214 14.13 -10.30 -1.06
N ALA A 215 14.80 -9.92 -0.04
CA ALA A 215 15.11 -10.46 1.25
C ALA A 215 14.32 -11.67 1.76
N SER A 216 15.04 -12.43 2.57
CA SER A 216 14.69 -13.63 3.32
C SER A 216 13.26 -13.71 3.91
N VAL A 217 12.61 -12.59 4.24
CA VAL A 217 11.28 -12.58 4.88
C VAL A 217 10.16 -12.85 3.90
N LEU A 218 10.16 -12.18 2.73
CA LEU A 218 9.14 -12.41 1.70
C LEU A 218 9.24 -13.81 1.13
N LYS A 219 10.48 -14.29 0.91
CA LYS A 219 10.71 -15.67 0.50
C LYS A 219 10.14 -16.67 1.51
N LYS A 220 10.30 -16.42 2.82
CA LYS A 220 9.72 -17.27 3.87
C LYS A 220 8.19 -17.32 3.80
N ILE A 221 7.53 -16.18 3.55
CA ILE A 221 6.06 -16.13 3.45
C ILE A 221 5.59 -16.88 2.20
N VAL A 222 6.29 -16.76 1.07
CA VAL A 222 5.97 -17.50 -0.16
C VAL A 222 6.18 -19.00 0.02
N ASP A 223 7.29 -19.42 0.64
CA ASP A 223 7.59 -20.83 0.89
C ASP A 223 6.58 -21.42 1.91
N GLU A 224 6.17 -20.65 2.92
CA GLU A 224 5.13 -21.03 3.89
C GLU A 224 3.76 -21.14 3.23
N PHE A 225 3.40 -20.20 2.35
CA PHE A 225 2.16 -20.27 1.59
C PHE A 225 2.12 -21.55 0.73
N GLU A 226 3.17 -21.84 -0.02
CA GLU A 226 3.26 -23.04 -0.86
C GLU A 226 3.15 -24.35 -0.06
N GLN A 227 3.70 -24.37 1.17
CA GLN A 227 3.71 -25.59 2.00
C GLN A 227 2.44 -25.75 2.82
N ASP A 228 1.88 -24.63 3.30
CA ASP A 228 0.86 -24.62 4.35
C ASP A 228 -0.45 -23.94 3.92
N TYR A 229 -0.62 -23.57 2.61
CA TYR A 229 -1.86 -22.92 2.14
C TYR A 229 -3.12 -23.66 2.60
N HIS A 230 -3.15 -24.97 2.41
CA HIS A 230 -4.30 -25.81 2.76
C HIS A 230 -4.46 -26.12 4.26
N ARG A 231 -3.49 -25.73 5.08
CA ARG A 231 -3.59 -25.86 6.56
C ARG A 231 -4.35 -24.71 7.19
N HIS A 232 -4.42 -23.59 6.50
CA HIS A 232 -5.11 -22.38 6.94
C HIS A 232 -6.21 -22.01 5.96
N THR A 233 -7.16 -21.19 6.41
CA THR A 233 -8.25 -20.76 5.55
C THR A 233 -7.80 -19.59 4.65
N PRO A 234 -8.46 -19.34 3.51
CA PRO A 234 -8.17 -18.18 2.67
C PRO A 234 -8.29 -16.85 3.43
N ILE A 235 -9.27 -16.70 4.31
CA ILE A 235 -9.44 -15.50 5.15
C ILE A 235 -8.26 -15.36 6.11
N TRP A 236 -7.75 -16.44 6.69
CA TRP A 236 -6.57 -16.39 7.56
C TRP A 236 -5.35 -15.82 6.82
N TRP A 237 -5.09 -16.28 5.58
CA TRP A 237 -4.02 -15.73 4.74
C TRP A 237 -4.26 -14.28 4.35
N TYR A 238 -5.50 -13.90 4.04
CA TYR A 238 -5.86 -12.55 3.67
C TYR A 238 -5.71 -11.55 4.83
N THR A 239 -6.05 -11.97 6.05
CA THR A 239 -5.99 -11.10 7.25
C THR A 239 -4.62 -11.09 7.92
N ARG A 240 -3.71 -11.97 7.49
CA ARG A 240 -2.34 -12.02 8.02
C ARG A 240 -1.58 -10.74 7.67
N ASP A 241 -0.79 -10.24 8.63
CA ASP A 241 0.10 -9.08 8.44
C ASP A 241 1.26 -9.44 7.50
N CYS A 242 0.97 -9.49 6.20
CA CYS A 242 1.92 -9.80 5.13
C CYS A 242 1.53 -9.12 3.82
N PHE A 243 2.38 -9.23 2.81
CA PHE A 243 2.24 -8.54 1.53
C PHE A 243 0.97 -8.92 0.72
N ILE A 244 0.31 -10.05 1.03
CA ILE A 244 -0.86 -10.55 0.27
C ILE A 244 -2.00 -9.54 0.31
N TYR A 245 -2.31 -9.01 1.51
CA TYR A 245 -3.33 -7.99 1.69
C TYR A 245 -3.05 -6.73 0.86
N SER A 246 -1.85 -6.18 1.01
CA SER A 246 -1.43 -4.95 0.31
C SER A 246 -1.42 -5.13 -1.20
N MET A 247 -0.92 -6.27 -1.69
CA MET A 247 -0.90 -6.60 -3.11
C MET A 247 -2.29 -6.65 -3.73
N ILE A 248 -3.22 -7.36 -3.08
CA ILE A 248 -4.61 -7.49 -3.55
C ILE A 248 -5.27 -6.11 -3.61
N ASN A 249 -5.23 -5.36 -2.52
CA ASN A 249 -5.90 -4.07 -2.46
C ASN A 249 -5.30 -3.07 -3.45
N ARG A 250 -3.97 -3.09 -3.65
CA ARG A 250 -3.34 -2.29 -4.70
C ARG A 250 -3.82 -2.70 -6.08
N ALA A 251 -3.78 -4.00 -6.39
CA ALA A 251 -4.19 -4.49 -7.70
C ALA A 251 -5.65 -4.12 -8.02
N LEU A 252 -6.54 -4.27 -7.06
CA LEU A 252 -7.95 -3.89 -7.20
C LEU A 252 -8.12 -2.37 -7.35
N ARG A 253 -7.33 -1.56 -6.66
CA ARG A 253 -7.35 -0.11 -6.77
C ARG A 253 -6.85 0.40 -8.12
N THR A 254 -5.72 -0.12 -8.58
CA THR A 254 -5.09 0.29 -9.84
C THR A 254 -5.66 -0.44 -11.05
N MET A 255 -6.63 -1.35 -10.84
CA MET A 255 -7.19 -2.23 -11.86
C MET A 255 -6.10 -3.00 -12.62
N ASN A 256 -5.05 -3.44 -11.90
CA ASN A 256 -3.98 -4.22 -12.48
C ASN A 256 -4.47 -5.63 -12.81
N THR A 257 -4.95 -5.81 -14.04
CA THR A 257 -5.58 -7.06 -14.50
C THR A 257 -4.63 -8.25 -14.46
N GLU A 258 -3.33 -8.05 -14.68
CA GLU A 258 -2.34 -9.13 -14.61
C GLU A 258 -2.30 -9.72 -13.19
N VAL A 259 -2.14 -8.87 -12.18
CA VAL A 259 -2.10 -9.30 -10.77
C VAL A 259 -3.44 -9.87 -10.35
N ILE A 260 -4.55 -9.24 -10.72
CA ILE A 260 -5.89 -9.68 -10.35
C ILE A 260 -6.18 -11.08 -10.90
N ILE A 261 -5.81 -11.35 -12.16
CA ILE A 261 -5.97 -12.67 -12.76
C ILE A 261 -5.10 -13.71 -12.06
N LYS A 262 -3.83 -13.40 -11.77
CA LYS A 262 -2.94 -14.32 -11.05
C LYS A 262 -3.42 -14.59 -9.62
N MET A 263 -4.03 -13.61 -8.96
CA MET A 263 -4.63 -13.76 -7.62
C MET A 263 -6.06 -14.33 -7.67
N GLY A 264 -6.62 -14.55 -8.85
CA GLY A 264 -8.04 -14.86 -9.06
C GLY A 264 -8.55 -16.05 -8.24
N PHE A 265 -7.81 -17.17 -8.21
CA PHE A 265 -8.22 -18.34 -7.43
C PHE A 265 -8.27 -18.03 -5.92
N PHE A 266 -7.32 -17.23 -5.43
CA PHE A 266 -7.27 -16.84 -4.02
C PHE A 266 -8.41 -15.86 -3.67
N LEU A 267 -8.69 -14.88 -4.53
CA LEU A 267 -9.83 -13.96 -4.39
C LEU A 267 -11.16 -14.72 -4.38
N LEU A 268 -11.29 -15.69 -5.27
CA LEU A 268 -12.47 -16.57 -5.32
C LEU A 268 -12.61 -17.40 -4.04
N ALA A 269 -11.51 -17.99 -3.55
CA ALA A 269 -11.51 -18.78 -2.33
C ALA A 269 -11.90 -17.94 -1.08
N VAL A 270 -11.39 -16.70 -0.95
CA VAL A 270 -11.82 -15.76 0.11
C VAL A 270 -13.31 -15.44 -0.02
N HIS A 271 -13.78 -15.14 -1.24
CA HIS A 271 -15.20 -14.85 -1.48
C HIS A 271 -16.10 -16.03 -1.11
N GLN A 272 -15.77 -17.24 -1.54
CA GLN A 272 -16.52 -18.46 -1.22
C GLN A 272 -16.55 -18.73 0.28
N GLN A 273 -15.45 -18.53 0.97
CA GLN A 273 -15.41 -18.66 2.43
C GLN A 273 -16.31 -17.63 3.12
N ILE A 274 -16.33 -16.37 2.66
CA ILE A 274 -17.25 -15.35 3.19
C ILE A 274 -18.71 -15.74 2.93
N GLN A 275 -19.03 -16.25 1.74
CA GLN A 275 -20.38 -16.74 1.41
C GLN A 275 -20.82 -17.88 2.32
N GLU A 276 -19.93 -18.83 2.60
CA GLU A 276 -20.26 -19.96 3.47
C GLU A 276 -20.44 -19.51 4.91
N LEU A 277 -19.58 -18.62 5.42
CA LEU A 277 -19.75 -18.02 6.76
C LEU A 277 -21.05 -17.22 6.84
N HIS A 278 -21.37 -16.44 5.81
CA HIS A 278 -22.63 -15.72 5.72
C HIS A 278 -23.82 -16.66 5.83
N ARG A 279 -23.82 -17.76 5.09
CA ARG A 279 -24.88 -18.77 5.12
C ARG A 279 -25.03 -19.41 6.51
N GLN A 280 -23.92 -19.70 7.18
CA GLN A 280 -23.92 -20.26 8.54
C GLN A 280 -24.41 -19.28 9.59
N GLN A 281 -24.12 -18.00 9.45
CA GLN A 281 -24.46 -16.94 10.40
C GLN A 281 -25.84 -16.32 10.15
N SER A 282 -26.48 -16.58 9.00
CA SER A 282 -27.74 -15.96 8.56
C SER A 282 -28.98 -16.31 9.41
N ASN A 283 -28.83 -17.09 10.48
CA ASN A 283 -29.94 -17.42 11.37
C ASN A 283 -30.40 -16.25 12.26
N THR A 284 -29.65 -15.15 12.33
CA THR A 284 -30.01 -13.95 13.07
C THR A 284 -30.38 -12.84 12.06
N ARG A 285 -31.67 -12.73 11.75
CA ARG A 285 -32.24 -11.67 10.89
C ARG A 285 -32.36 -10.31 11.62
N VAL A 286 -31.32 -9.92 12.33
CA VAL A 286 -31.29 -8.63 13.02
C VAL A 286 -30.45 -7.65 12.19
N PRO A 287 -30.94 -6.42 11.93
CA PRO A 287 -30.12 -5.40 11.32
C PRO A 287 -28.81 -5.22 12.08
N LEU A 288 -27.70 -5.16 11.34
CA LEU A 288 -26.37 -5.00 11.90
C LEU A 288 -25.82 -3.65 11.53
N THR A 289 -25.28 -2.93 12.50
CA THR A 289 -24.52 -1.70 12.25
C THR A 289 -23.04 -1.99 12.41
N VAL A 290 -22.25 -1.63 11.39
CA VAL A 290 -20.80 -1.74 11.42
C VAL A 290 -20.17 -0.40 11.04
N TYR A 291 -18.91 -0.25 11.41
CA TYR A 291 -18.17 0.98 11.25
C TYR A 291 -16.87 0.74 10.50
N ARG A 292 -16.49 1.72 9.66
CA ARG A 292 -15.20 1.76 9.00
C ARG A 292 -14.64 3.18 9.04
N GLY A 293 -13.46 3.35 9.62
CA GLY A 293 -12.70 4.58 9.55
C GLY A 293 -11.79 4.58 8.32
N GLN A 294 -11.63 5.72 7.69
CA GLN A 294 -10.71 5.90 6.56
C GLN A 294 -10.35 7.38 6.42
N THR A 295 -9.12 7.65 5.98
CA THR A 295 -8.70 8.99 5.58
C THR A 295 -8.75 9.07 4.05
N ILE A 296 -9.34 10.13 3.51
CA ILE A 296 -9.43 10.39 2.07
C ILE A 296 -8.96 11.81 1.76
N SER A 297 -8.63 12.09 0.51
CA SER A 297 -8.29 13.43 0.08
C SER A 297 -9.49 14.38 0.19
N ASN A 298 -9.23 15.68 0.40
CA ASN A 298 -10.30 16.68 0.44
C ASN A 298 -11.10 16.72 -0.86
N SER A 299 -10.49 16.41 -2.00
CA SER A 299 -11.17 16.33 -3.30
C SER A 299 -12.14 15.16 -3.38
N GLU A 300 -11.76 13.99 -2.86
CA GLU A 300 -12.64 12.81 -2.75
C GLU A 300 -13.77 13.06 -1.75
N PHE A 301 -13.46 13.73 -0.63
CA PHE A 301 -14.48 14.14 0.35
C PHE A 301 -15.55 15.04 -0.27
N GLN A 302 -15.16 16.01 -1.10
CA GLN A 302 -16.11 16.87 -1.80
C GLN A 302 -16.98 16.07 -2.78
N LYS A 303 -16.41 15.14 -3.54
CA LYS A 303 -17.18 14.24 -4.43
C LYS A 303 -18.20 13.42 -3.63
N LEU A 304 -17.75 12.82 -2.50
CA LEU A 304 -18.60 12.02 -1.62
C LEU A 304 -19.75 12.86 -1.06
N SER A 305 -19.47 14.08 -0.57
CA SER A 305 -20.47 14.99 -0.01
C SER A 305 -21.53 15.40 -1.03
N ASN A 306 -21.12 15.59 -2.28
CA ASN A 306 -22.02 15.97 -3.38
C ASN A 306 -22.85 14.78 -3.91
N SER A 307 -22.51 13.55 -3.52
CA SER A 307 -23.15 12.31 -4.02
C SER A 307 -24.20 11.76 -3.06
N LYS A 308 -24.71 12.58 -2.15
CA LYS A 308 -25.74 12.19 -1.19
C LYS A 308 -26.97 11.60 -1.88
N GLY A 309 -27.36 10.38 -1.45
CA GLY A 309 -28.47 9.64 -2.07
C GLY A 309 -28.07 8.78 -3.28
N GLY A 310 -26.82 8.88 -3.73
CA GLY A 310 -26.24 8.04 -4.78
C GLY A 310 -25.79 6.66 -4.29
N LEU A 311 -25.02 5.97 -5.14
CA LEU A 311 -24.42 4.66 -4.83
C LEU A 311 -22.95 4.81 -4.49
N LEU A 312 -22.53 4.03 -3.51
CA LEU A 312 -21.14 3.91 -3.09
C LEU A 312 -20.68 2.46 -3.26
N SER A 313 -19.55 2.26 -3.91
CA SER A 313 -18.93 0.93 -4.07
C SER A 313 -17.51 0.94 -3.54
N PHE A 314 -17.17 -0.06 -2.74
CA PHE A 314 -15.80 -0.36 -2.35
C PHE A 314 -15.27 -1.46 -3.27
N ASN A 315 -14.19 -1.18 -3.99
CA ASN A 315 -13.65 -2.09 -4.99
C ASN A 315 -12.68 -3.13 -4.39
N SER A 316 -12.91 -3.53 -3.14
CA SER A 316 -12.12 -4.54 -2.41
C SER A 316 -12.98 -5.23 -1.35
N PHE A 317 -12.44 -6.24 -0.68
CA PHE A 317 -13.04 -6.75 0.54
C PHE A 317 -12.99 -5.68 1.63
N MET A 318 -14.14 -5.34 2.18
CA MET A 318 -14.26 -4.26 3.15
C MET A 318 -14.20 -4.81 4.57
N SER A 319 -13.12 -4.52 5.28
CA SER A 319 -13.00 -4.78 6.72
C SER A 319 -13.74 -3.69 7.50
N THR A 320 -14.55 -4.11 8.47
CA THR A 320 -15.36 -3.23 9.33
C THR A 320 -15.33 -3.74 10.78
N SER A 321 -15.68 -2.88 11.73
CA SER A 321 -15.83 -3.23 13.13
C SER A 321 -17.26 -2.94 13.59
N VAL A 322 -17.76 -3.75 14.54
CA VAL A 322 -19.00 -3.42 15.27
C VAL A 322 -18.77 -2.34 16.33
N ASP A 323 -17.52 -2.13 16.73
CA ASP A 323 -17.10 -1.10 17.67
C ASP A 323 -16.65 0.16 16.89
N PRO A 324 -17.33 1.31 17.07
CA PRO A 324 -16.93 2.55 16.40
C PRO A 324 -15.56 3.08 16.84
N GLU A 325 -15.11 2.78 18.08
CA GLU A 325 -13.82 3.23 18.59
C GLU A 325 -12.66 2.58 17.82
N VAL A 326 -12.79 1.29 17.49
CA VAL A 326 -11.80 0.59 16.66
C VAL A 326 -11.71 1.22 15.27
N ALA A 327 -12.85 1.57 14.67
CA ALA A 327 -12.87 2.23 13.37
C ALA A 327 -12.34 3.68 13.42
N ASN A 328 -12.56 4.37 14.54
CA ASN A 328 -12.18 5.78 14.72
C ASN A 328 -10.64 5.99 14.75
N VAL A 329 -9.89 4.99 15.15
CA VAL A 329 -8.41 5.03 15.11
C VAL A 329 -7.90 5.36 13.72
N PHE A 330 -8.57 4.85 12.68
CA PHE A 330 -8.19 5.06 11.27
C PHE A 330 -8.64 6.42 10.68
N CYS A 331 -9.40 7.22 11.45
CA CYS A 331 -9.79 8.58 11.08
C CYS A 331 -8.91 9.65 11.72
N SER A 332 -8.06 9.30 12.70
CA SER A 332 -7.48 10.26 13.65
C SER A 332 -6.17 10.87 13.18
N ASN A 333 -5.43 10.21 12.30
CA ASN A 333 -4.17 10.72 11.78
C ASN A 333 -4.43 11.47 10.46
N LEU A 334 -4.67 12.77 10.59
CA LEU A 334 -4.95 13.63 9.44
C LEU A 334 -3.64 14.17 8.86
N GLU A 335 -3.42 13.86 7.60
CA GLU A 335 -2.39 14.52 6.79
C GLU A 335 -2.93 15.83 6.21
N PRO A 336 -2.04 16.76 5.81
CA PRO A 336 -2.46 17.94 5.08
C PRO A 336 -3.29 17.57 3.85
N ASN A 337 -4.38 18.32 3.63
CA ASN A 337 -5.31 18.08 2.52
C ASN A 337 -6.08 16.74 2.56
N THR A 338 -6.19 16.12 3.74
CA THR A 338 -7.01 14.93 3.94
C THR A 338 -8.12 15.17 4.97
N THR A 339 -9.15 14.34 4.90
CA THR A 339 -10.28 14.33 5.83
C THR A 339 -10.50 12.91 6.32
N GLY A 340 -10.57 12.74 7.65
CA GLY A 340 -10.97 11.47 8.27
C GLY A 340 -12.49 11.28 8.16
N ILE A 341 -12.90 10.10 7.73
CA ILE A 341 -14.30 9.73 7.58
C ILE A 341 -14.58 8.47 8.38
N LEU A 342 -15.62 8.52 9.16
CA LEU A 342 -16.23 7.35 9.79
C LEU A 342 -17.48 6.95 9.03
N PHE A 343 -17.42 5.87 8.28
CA PHE A 343 -18.59 5.25 7.66
C PHE A 343 -19.38 4.49 8.73
N LYS A 344 -20.63 4.83 8.90
CA LYS A 344 -21.62 4.03 9.61
C LYS A 344 -22.45 3.28 8.58
N ILE A 345 -22.37 1.97 8.58
CA ILE A 345 -22.98 1.09 7.58
C ILE A 345 -24.06 0.28 8.27
N GLU A 346 -25.30 0.46 7.84
CA GLU A 346 -26.43 -0.31 8.32
C GLU A 346 -26.74 -1.42 7.31
N ILE A 347 -26.64 -2.66 7.76
CA ILE A 347 -26.87 -3.84 6.96
C ILE A 347 -28.24 -4.39 7.32
N ASP A 348 -29.16 -4.34 6.35
CA ASP A 348 -30.45 -5.02 6.47
C ASP A 348 -30.37 -6.38 5.76
N PRO A 349 -30.42 -7.50 6.49
CA PRO A 349 -30.31 -8.83 5.90
C PRO A 349 -31.42 -9.16 4.92
N SER A 350 -32.56 -8.44 4.97
CA SER A 350 -33.69 -8.66 4.05
C SER A 350 -33.44 -8.12 2.64
N PHE A 351 -32.53 -7.14 2.51
CA PHE A 351 -32.18 -6.51 1.24
C PHE A 351 -30.77 -6.84 0.75
N SER A 352 -29.91 -7.40 1.61
CA SER A 352 -28.52 -7.66 1.25
C SER A 352 -28.38 -8.89 0.37
N SER A 353 -27.95 -8.70 -0.87
CA SER A 353 -27.51 -9.76 -1.78
C SER A 353 -25.98 -10.00 -1.69
N ILE A 354 -25.24 -9.13 -0.99
CA ILE A 354 -23.80 -9.19 -0.87
C ILE A 354 -23.45 -9.99 0.39
N PRO A 355 -22.61 -11.02 0.30
CA PRO A 355 -22.22 -11.79 1.47
C PRO A 355 -21.34 -10.96 2.41
N PHE A 356 -21.60 -11.09 3.70
CA PHE A 356 -20.81 -10.54 4.78
C PHE A 356 -20.74 -11.55 5.93
N ALA A 357 -19.69 -11.49 6.75
CA ALA A 357 -19.53 -12.42 7.85
C ALA A 357 -18.71 -11.82 8.99
N LEU A 358 -18.99 -12.26 10.21
CA LEU A 358 -18.12 -12.05 11.34
C LEU A 358 -16.93 -13.02 11.23
N LEU A 359 -15.71 -12.50 11.33
CA LEU A 359 -14.48 -13.26 11.13
C LEU A 359 -13.98 -13.92 12.44
N THR A 360 -14.83 -14.06 13.43
CA THR A 360 -14.49 -14.71 14.69
C THR A 360 -13.96 -16.11 14.43
N ASN A 361 -12.78 -16.44 14.94
CA ASN A 361 -12.09 -17.74 14.83
C ASN A 361 -11.55 -18.11 13.45
N VAL A 362 -11.60 -17.24 12.45
CA VAL A 362 -11.10 -17.52 11.10
C VAL A 362 -10.03 -16.54 10.62
N SER A 363 -9.92 -15.38 11.28
CA SER A 363 -8.88 -14.39 10.97
C SER A 363 -7.55 -14.72 11.65
N TYR A 364 -6.46 -14.22 11.08
CA TYR A 364 -5.13 -14.31 11.69
C TYR A 364 -5.07 -13.59 13.05
N PHE A 365 -5.75 -12.45 13.17
CA PHE A 365 -5.82 -11.65 14.39
C PHE A 365 -7.05 -11.99 15.23
N PHE A 366 -7.16 -13.23 15.61
CA PHE A 366 -8.27 -13.84 16.31
C PHE A 366 -8.91 -13.01 17.45
N ASP A 367 -8.15 -12.14 18.11
CA ASP A 367 -8.61 -11.31 19.23
C ASP A 367 -8.85 -9.83 18.87
N GLN A 368 -8.50 -9.39 17.67
CA GLN A 368 -8.58 -7.98 17.27
C GLN A 368 -9.72 -7.66 16.30
N GLU A 369 -10.31 -8.67 15.66
CA GLU A 369 -11.40 -8.53 14.68
C GLU A 369 -12.72 -9.11 15.19
N LYS A 370 -13.01 -8.92 16.47
CA LYS A 370 -14.29 -9.28 17.09
C LYS A 370 -15.37 -8.29 16.77
#